data_4ca67c5bb55ae8d1bbed3f4e052165a7
#
_entry.id   4ca67c5bb55ae8d1bbed3f4e052165a7
#
_cell.length_a   1.000
_cell.length_b   1.000
_cell.length_c   1.000
_cell.angle_alpha   90.00
_cell.angle_beta   90.00
_cell.angle_gamma   90.00
#
_symmetry.space_group_name_H-M   'P 1'
#
loop_
_entity.id
_entity.type
_entity.pdbx_description
1 polymer ?
#
loop_
_entity_poly.entity_id
_entity_poly.type
_entity_poly.pdbx_seq_one_letter_code
_entity_poly.pdbx_strand_id
1 'polypeptide(L)'
;APYLDLDAANCIVENKFISVCLDFPQDYIAREMPKRMVYNKEFEIHHKIFDNGITFIEDLMNLGNISGNDTQICAVPLKMDCFDGAPMRTVAIDWY
;
A
#
# COMPACT_ATOMS: atom_id res chain seq x y z
N ALA A 1 1.87 -13.19 9.25
CA ALA A 1 1.15 -12.11 8.58
C ALA A 1 1.26 -12.26 7.07
N PRO A 2 0.24 -11.87 6.30
CA PRO A 2 0.30 -11.90 4.85
C PRO A 2 1.33 -10.88 4.32
N TYR A 3 1.73 -11.05 3.07
CA TYR A 3 2.59 -10.13 2.34
C TYR A 3 2.32 -10.28 0.85
N LEU A 4 2.78 -9.33 0.06
CA LEU A 4 2.72 -9.42 -1.40
C LEU A 4 3.99 -10.13 -1.90
N ASP A 5 3.84 -11.05 -2.81
CA ASP A 5 4.96 -11.62 -3.54
C ASP A 5 5.17 -10.88 -4.88
N LEU A 6 6.19 -11.28 -5.61
CA LEU A 6 6.52 -10.65 -6.88
C LEU A 6 5.43 -10.87 -7.95
N ASP A 7 4.76 -12.02 -7.93
CA ASP A 7 3.66 -12.30 -8.86
C ASP A 7 2.47 -11.37 -8.60
N ALA A 8 2.15 -11.13 -7.32
CA ALA A 8 1.11 -10.17 -6.94
C ALA A 8 1.48 -8.75 -7.39
N ALA A 9 2.72 -8.33 -7.17
CA ALA A 9 3.19 -7.02 -7.60
C ALA A 9 3.12 -6.86 -9.13
N ASN A 10 3.52 -7.87 -9.88
CA ASN A 10 3.41 -7.87 -11.34
C ASN A 10 1.95 -7.75 -11.80
N CYS A 11 1.04 -8.47 -11.17
CA CYS A 11 -0.39 -8.38 -11.45
C CYS A 11 -0.92 -6.95 -11.23
N ILE A 12 -0.53 -6.31 -10.14
CA ILE A 12 -0.90 -4.94 -9.82
C ILE A 12 -0.42 -3.98 -10.91
N VAL A 13 0.83 -4.11 -11.32
CA VAL A 13 1.44 -3.26 -12.36
C VAL A 13 0.76 -3.47 -13.71
N GLU A 14 0.57 -4.73 -14.11
CA GLU A 14 -0.02 -5.08 -15.41
C GLU A 14 -1.47 -4.59 -15.55
N ASN A 15 -2.23 -4.60 -14.45
CA ASN A 15 -3.61 -4.13 -14.44
C ASN A 15 -3.73 -2.61 -14.25
N LYS A 16 -2.61 -1.89 -14.17
CA LYS A 16 -2.56 -0.43 -14.13
C LYS A 16 -3.36 0.19 -12.98
N PHE A 17 -3.31 -0.44 -11.81
CA PHE A 17 -3.85 0.17 -10.60
C PHE A 17 -3.08 1.45 -10.26
N ILE A 18 -3.77 2.43 -9.70
CA ILE A 18 -3.15 3.69 -9.30
C ILE A 18 -2.69 3.68 -7.86
N SER A 19 -3.27 2.83 -7.02
CA SER A 19 -2.91 2.72 -5.62
C SER A 19 -3.25 1.34 -5.08
N VAL A 20 -2.54 0.93 -4.05
CA VAL A 20 -2.78 -0.32 -3.30
C VAL A 20 -3.04 0.04 -1.85
N CYS A 21 -4.19 -0.37 -1.34
CA CYS A 21 -4.63 -0.07 0.02
C CYS A 21 -4.54 -1.33 0.88
N LEU A 22 -3.78 -1.28 1.96
CA LEU A 22 -3.41 -2.47 2.72
C LEU A 22 -3.58 -2.27 4.23
N ASP A 23 -3.89 -3.37 4.90
CA ASP A 23 -3.88 -3.47 6.37
C ASP A 23 -2.76 -4.41 6.88
N PHE A 24 -1.79 -4.73 6.01
CA PHE A 24 -0.64 -5.57 6.35
C PHE A 24 0.63 -5.06 5.66
N PRO A 25 1.84 -5.42 6.15
CA PRO A 25 3.10 -5.05 5.50
C PRO A 25 3.23 -5.66 4.11
N GLN A 26 3.63 -4.86 3.13
CA GLN A 26 3.69 -5.25 1.72
C GLN A 26 4.80 -6.26 1.44
N ASP A 27 5.99 -5.98 1.95
CA ASP A 27 7.18 -6.78 1.70
C ASP A 27 7.43 -7.80 2.79
N TYR A 28 7.77 -9.02 2.39
CA TYR A 28 8.20 -10.05 3.33
C TYR A 28 9.36 -9.58 4.21
N ILE A 29 10.27 -8.81 3.63
CA ILE A 29 11.49 -8.35 4.32
C ILE A 29 11.19 -7.51 5.56
N ALA A 30 10.02 -6.90 5.64
CA ALA A 30 9.61 -6.14 6.83
C ALA A 30 9.62 -7.00 8.10
N ARG A 31 9.44 -8.30 7.98
CA ARG A 31 9.51 -9.25 9.10
C ARG A 31 10.90 -9.41 9.69
N GLU A 32 11.90 -9.08 8.91
CA GLU A 32 13.30 -9.19 9.34
C GLU A 32 13.77 -7.97 10.13
N MET A 33 13.09 -6.85 10.02
CA MET A 33 13.48 -5.60 10.68
C MET A 33 13.71 -5.71 12.18
N PRO A 34 12.89 -6.45 12.94
CA PRO A 34 13.14 -6.64 14.39
C PRO A 34 14.36 -7.51 14.69
N LYS A 35 14.86 -8.27 13.73
CA LYS A 35 15.91 -9.27 13.90
C LYS A 35 17.28 -8.79 13.43
N ARG A 36 17.31 -7.93 12.43
CA ARG A 36 18.53 -7.43 11.81
C ARG A 36 18.29 -6.10 11.11
N MET A 37 19.38 -5.43 10.73
CA MET A 37 19.29 -4.25 9.87
C MET A 37 18.81 -4.66 8.46
N VAL A 38 17.84 -3.94 7.95
CA VAL A 38 17.30 -4.12 6.61
C VAL A 38 17.57 -2.85 5.79
N TYR A 39 18.10 -3.02 4.59
CA TYR A 39 18.44 -1.91 3.70
C TYR A 39 17.32 -1.61 2.73
N ASN A 40 17.24 -0.36 2.29
CA ASN A 40 16.20 0.10 1.36
C ASN A 40 16.07 -0.79 0.11
N LYS A 41 17.21 -1.22 -0.45
CA LYS A 41 17.24 -2.09 -1.65
C LYS A 41 16.57 -3.46 -1.45
N GLU A 42 16.34 -3.88 -0.21
CA GLU A 42 15.70 -5.16 0.09
C GLU A 42 14.17 -5.11 0.01
N PHE A 43 13.58 -3.92 -0.08
CA PHE A 43 12.12 -3.75 -0.21
C PHE A 43 11.70 -3.87 -1.67
N GLU A 44 11.78 -5.08 -2.19
CA GLU A 44 11.56 -5.38 -3.61
C GLU A 44 10.17 -4.99 -4.10
N ILE A 45 9.14 -5.27 -3.30
CA ILE A 45 7.76 -4.98 -3.67
C ILE A 45 7.50 -3.47 -3.68
N HIS A 46 8.01 -2.73 -2.69
CA HIS A 46 7.95 -1.27 -2.69
C HIS A 46 8.55 -0.68 -3.96
N HIS A 47 9.76 -1.12 -4.33
CA HIS A 47 10.43 -0.62 -5.52
C HIS A 47 9.63 -0.94 -6.79
N LYS A 48 9.14 -2.18 -6.92
CA LYS A 48 8.36 -2.59 -8.08
C LYS A 48 7.11 -1.72 -8.27
N ILE A 49 6.41 -1.46 -7.18
CA ILE A 49 5.17 -0.68 -7.19
C ILE A 49 5.47 0.81 -7.44
N PHE A 50 6.40 1.40 -6.70
CA PHE A 50 6.72 2.83 -6.82
C PHE A 50 7.36 3.18 -8.16
N ASP A 51 8.24 2.32 -8.70
CA ASP A 51 8.88 2.54 -9.99
C ASP A 51 7.87 2.56 -11.15
N ASN A 52 6.68 2.01 -10.94
CA ASN A 52 5.58 2.04 -11.90
C ASN A 52 4.52 3.11 -11.60
N GLY A 53 4.84 4.07 -10.72
CA GLY A 53 3.98 5.20 -10.43
C GLY A 53 2.74 4.88 -9.60
N ILE A 54 2.74 3.74 -8.91
CA ILE A 54 1.65 3.29 -8.04
C ILE A 54 2.01 3.63 -6.60
N THR A 55 1.02 4.06 -5.81
CA THR A 55 1.23 4.42 -4.42
C THR A 55 0.68 3.36 -3.47
N PHE A 56 1.20 3.33 -2.24
CA PHE A 56 0.62 2.57 -1.14
C PHE A 56 -0.15 3.47 -0.18
N ILE A 57 -1.30 2.97 0.26
CA ILE A 57 -2.02 3.49 1.42
C ILE A 57 -1.98 2.38 2.47
N GLU A 58 -1.23 2.62 3.53
CA GLU A 58 -0.82 1.60 4.49
C GLU A 58 -1.55 1.72 5.81
N ASP A 59 -1.49 0.65 6.62
CA ASP A 59 -2.00 0.61 7.98
C ASP A 59 -3.48 0.98 8.08
N LEU A 60 -4.26 0.54 7.11
CA LEU A 60 -5.71 0.77 7.11
C LEU A 60 -6.42 -0.11 8.13
N MET A 61 -7.60 0.31 8.52
CA MET A 61 -8.51 -0.41 9.40
C MET A 61 -9.88 -0.52 8.75
N ASN A 62 -10.67 -1.46 9.24
CA ASN A 62 -12.08 -1.61 8.84
C ASN A 62 -12.31 -1.96 7.36
N LEU A 63 -11.35 -2.52 6.67
CA LEU A 63 -11.51 -2.92 5.27
C LEU A 63 -12.65 -3.93 5.09
N GLY A 64 -12.93 -4.77 6.08
CA GLY A 64 -14.03 -5.73 6.05
C GLY A 64 -15.42 -5.09 6.05
N ASN A 65 -15.54 -3.80 6.33
CA ASN A 65 -16.81 -3.06 6.29
C ASN A 65 -17.14 -2.50 4.91
N ILE A 66 -16.24 -2.63 3.95
CA ILE A 66 -16.49 -2.23 2.56
C ILE A 66 -17.47 -3.23 1.94
N SER A 67 -18.59 -2.76 1.43
CA SER A 67 -19.71 -3.63 1.05
C SER A 67 -19.73 -4.02 -0.43
N GLY A 68 -18.96 -3.38 -1.30
CA GLY A 68 -19.05 -3.63 -2.72
C GLY A 68 -17.80 -3.32 -3.52
N ASN A 69 -17.93 -3.51 -4.85
CA ASN A 69 -16.85 -3.25 -5.80
C ASN A 69 -16.84 -1.81 -6.33
N ASP A 70 -17.91 -1.05 -6.05
CA ASP A 70 -18.10 0.33 -6.53
C ASP A 70 -17.82 1.36 -5.43
N THR A 71 -17.07 0.98 -4.43
CA THR A 71 -16.68 1.87 -3.33
C THR A 71 -15.67 2.90 -3.83
N GLN A 72 -15.94 4.16 -3.56
CA GLN A 72 -14.96 5.23 -3.78
C GLN A 72 -14.07 5.39 -2.56
N ILE A 73 -12.78 5.58 -2.80
CA ILE A 73 -11.81 5.87 -1.75
C ILE A 73 -11.42 7.34 -1.84
N CYS A 74 -11.59 8.05 -0.75
CA CYS A 74 -11.09 9.42 -0.58
C CYS A 74 -9.92 9.38 0.38
N ALA A 75 -8.72 9.70 -0.11
CA ALA A 75 -7.49 9.65 0.65
C ALA A 75 -6.77 11.01 0.53
N VAL A 76 -6.68 11.73 1.64
CA VAL A 76 -6.14 13.08 1.67
C VAL A 76 -4.95 13.13 2.64
N PRO A 77 -3.72 13.03 2.12
CA PRO A 77 -2.52 13.13 2.96
C PRO A 77 -2.29 14.54 3.45
N LEU A 78 -1.60 14.67 4.58
CA LEU A 78 -1.06 15.96 5.00
C LEU A 78 -0.06 16.45 3.96
N LYS A 79 -0.11 17.74 3.68
CA LYS A 79 0.86 18.38 2.78
C LYS A 79 2.18 18.56 3.54
N MET A 80 3.11 17.65 3.28
CA MET A 80 4.43 17.65 3.91
C MET A 80 5.50 17.61 2.81
N ASP A 81 6.42 18.54 2.86
CA ASP A 81 7.52 18.62 1.91
C ASP A 81 8.71 17.78 2.38
N CYS A 82 9.48 17.25 1.42
CA CYS A 82 10.72 16.50 1.66
C CYS A 82 10.55 15.17 2.40
N PHE A 83 9.36 14.56 2.34
CA PHE A 83 9.09 13.24 2.91
C PHE A 83 8.64 12.27 1.84
N ASP A 84 8.92 10.99 2.04
CA ASP A 84 8.50 9.89 1.16
C ASP A 84 7.11 9.37 1.51
N GLY A 85 6.51 9.85 2.57
CA GLY A 85 5.17 9.51 3.01
C GLY A 85 4.58 10.57 3.94
N ALA A 86 3.29 10.50 4.16
CA ALA A 86 2.58 11.40 5.07
C ALA A 86 1.39 10.70 5.72
N PRO A 87 1.04 11.06 6.96
CA PRO A 87 -0.22 10.62 7.55
C PRO A 87 -1.41 11.09 6.73
N MET A 88 -2.44 10.25 6.64
CA MET A 88 -3.66 10.61 5.93
C MET A 88 -4.90 10.07 6.61
N ARG A 89 -6.01 10.71 6.33
CA ARG A 89 -7.35 10.19 6.62
C ARG A 89 -7.89 9.53 5.36
N THR A 90 -8.20 8.24 5.44
CA THR A 90 -8.79 7.51 4.33
C THR A 90 -10.24 7.20 4.65
N VAL A 91 -11.13 7.50 3.73
CA VAL A 91 -12.57 7.28 3.86
C VAL A 91 -13.06 6.48 2.66
N ALA A 92 -13.83 5.43 2.92
CA ALA A 92 -14.53 4.68 1.90
C ALA A 92 -15.97 5.15 1.80
N ILE A 93 -16.46 5.39 0.59
CA ILE A 93 -17.83 5.83 0.33
C ILE A 93 -18.51 4.77 -0.50
N ASP A 94 -19.51 4.10 0.09
CA ASP A 94 -20.38 3.17 -0.60
C ASP A 94 -21.64 3.92 -1.05
N TRP A 95 -21.88 3.94 -2.35
CA TRP A 95 -23.06 4.58 -2.92
C TRP A 95 -24.23 3.60 -3.00
N TYR A 96 -25.41 4.09 -2.69
CA TYR A 96 -26.66 3.33 -2.76
C TYR A 96 -27.38 3.56 -4.09
#